data_7d6c8521e4c39339661fccb13cda46eb
#
_entry.id   7d6c8521e4c39339661fccb13cda46eb
#
_cell.length_a   1.000
_cell.length_b   1.000
_cell.length_c   1.000
_cell.angle_alpha   90.00
_cell.angle_beta   90.00
_cell.angle_gamma   90.00
#
_symmetry.space_group_name_H-M   'P 1'
#
loop_
_entity.id
_entity.type
_entity.pdbx_description
1 polymer ?
#
loop_
_entity_poly.entity_id
_entity_poly.type
_entity_poly.pdbx_seq_one_letter_code
_entity_poly.pdbx_strand_id
1 'polypeptide(L)'
;MTTPSRKPPADPQKFAVAVGPSAIDGHGAFAAEPIPARRKIGEIRGESISVREAWRRARRQARIMIVEVSPRRAVDASRSTDPLRYTNHSCAPNSVLHIRRGRIEIFSMREVAAGEELTIDYGDSHHQGQLACRCGAPRCVGRL
;
A
#
# COMPACT_ATOMS: atom_id res chain seq x y z
N MET A 1 40.74 -17.21 7.07
CA MET A 1 40.13 -16.25 6.16
C MET A 1 38.70 -15.96 6.62
N THR A 2 38.48 -14.81 7.17
CA THR A 2 37.14 -14.35 7.54
C THR A 2 36.45 -13.81 6.27
N THR A 3 35.37 -14.44 5.84
CA THR A 3 34.47 -13.87 4.85
C THR A 3 33.93 -12.55 5.39
N PRO A 4 34.05 -11.45 4.59
CA PRO A 4 33.40 -10.21 5.02
C PRO A 4 31.92 -10.46 5.23
N SER A 5 31.43 -10.16 6.43
CA SER A 5 30.00 -10.22 6.71
C SER A 5 29.29 -9.22 5.78
N ARG A 6 28.42 -9.71 4.91
CA ARG A 6 27.53 -8.84 4.16
C ARG A 6 26.65 -8.07 5.15
N LYS A 7 26.62 -6.75 5.03
CA LYS A 7 25.60 -5.97 5.75
C LYS A 7 24.23 -6.53 5.38
N PRO A 8 23.35 -6.81 6.37
CA PRO A 8 21.98 -7.17 6.04
C PRO A 8 21.35 -6.07 5.18
N PRO A 9 20.44 -6.42 4.25
CA PRO A 9 19.74 -5.42 3.47
C PRO A 9 19.11 -4.39 4.42
N ALA A 10 19.17 -3.12 4.06
CA ALA A 10 18.52 -2.08 4.84
C ALA A 10 17.02 -2.39 4.95
N ASP A 11 16.45 -2.21 6.13
CA ASP A 11 15.02 -2.34 6.33
C ASP A 11 14.30 -1.33 5.42
N PRO A 12 13.39 -1.77 4.53
CA PRO A 12 12.65 -0.86 3.68
C PRO A 12 11.63 -0.01 4.45
N GLN A 13 11.25 -0.42 5.67
CA GLN A 13 10.32 0.32 6.51
C GLN A 13 11.08 1.42 7.24
N LYS A 14 10.76 2.69 6.95
CA LYS A 14 11.49 3.84 7.44
C LYS A 14 10.81 4.55 8.60
N PHE A 15 9.50 4.37 8.75
CA PHE A 15 8.71 4.97 9.81
C PHE A 15 7.79 3.92 10.42
N ALA A 16 7.44 4.12 11.70
CA ALA A 16 6.52 3.24 12.40
C ALA A 16 5.09 3.42 11.84
N VAL A 17 4.48 2.31 11.48
CA VAL A 17 3.12 2.26 10.95
C VAL A 17 2.34 1.21 11.73
N ALA A 18 1.14 1.57 12.19
CA ALA A 18 0.27 0.68 12.94
C ALA A 18 -0.96 0.32 12.10
N VAL A 19 -1.47 -0.89 12.28
CA VAL A 19 -2.73 -1.33 11.67
C VAL A 19 -3.83 -1.19 12.68
N GLY A 20 -4.95 -0.60 12.29
CA GLY A 20 -6.09 -0.39 13.17
C GLY A 20 -7.39 -0.23 12.39
N PRO A 21 -8.52 -0.12 13.12
CA PRO A 21 -9.82 0.11 12.48
C PRO A 21 -9.82 1.40 11.68
N SER A 22 -10.39 1.36 10.48
CA SER A 22 -10.44 2.50 9.56
C SER A 22 -11.86 3.00 9.37
N ALA A 23 -12.03 4.31 9.30
CA ALA A 23 -13.28 4.92 8.91
C ALA A 23 -13.56 4.80 7.41
N ILE A 24 -12.52 4.52 6.62
CA ILE A 24 -12.65 4.37 5.17
C ILE A 24 -13.10 2.97 4.81
N ASP A 25 -12.37 1.95 5.28
CA ASP A 25 -12.69 0.55 4.98
C ASP A 25 -11.96 -0.37 5.96
N GLY A 26 -12.71 -1.21 6.67
CA GLY A 26 -12.21 -2.27 7.56
C GLY A 26 -11.04 -1.84 8.44
N HIS A 27 -9.85 -2.28 8.09
CA HIS A 27 -8.60 -1.89 8.72
C HIS A 27 -7.79 -0.99 7.81
N GLY A 28 -6.98 -0.13 8.39
CA GLY A 28 -6.09 0.79 7.68
C GLY A 28 -4.71 0.81 8.27
N ALA A 29 -3.81 1.49 7.58
CA ALA A 29 -2.45 1.75 8.02
C ALA A 29 -2.39 3.18 8.56
N PHE A 30 -1.89 3.33 9.78
CA PHE A 30 -1.83 4.63 10.48
C PHE A 30 -0.40 4.99 10.79
N ALA A 31 -0.04 6.25 10.62
CA ALA A 31 1.26 6.74 11.08
C ALA A 31 1.33 6.60 12.61
N ALA A 32 2.31 5.85 13.10
CA ALA A 32 2.54 5.69 14.53
C ALA A 32 3.53 6.73 15.07
N GLU A 33 4.10 7.55 14.20
CA GLU A 33 4.97 8.67 14.51
C GLU A 33 4.81 9.73 13.41
N PRO A 34 5.22 10.99 13.66
CA PRO A 34 5.15 12.01 12.62
C PRO A 34 6.02 11.64 11.42
N ILE A 35 5.50 11.86 10.21
CA ILE A 35 6.22 11.58 8.97
C ILE A 35 6.39 12.89 8.22
N PRO A 36 7.64 13.32 7.94
CA PRO A 36 7.87 14.53 7.13
C PRO A 36 7.36 14.36 5.71
N ALA A 37 7.15 15.47 5.02
CA ALA A 37 6.73 15.46 3.63
C ALA A 37 7.80 14.86 2.71
N ARG A 38 7.37 14.17 1.66
CA ARG A 38 8.22 13.64 0.58
C ARG A 38 9.30 12.67 1.07
N ARG A 39 8.93 11.83 2.02
CA ARG A 39 9.83 10.81 2.56
C ARG A 39 9.28 9.42 2.25
N LYS A 40 10.18 8.51 1.98
CA LYS A 40 9.80 7.10 1.87
C LYS A 40 9.32 6.61 3.24
N ILE A 41 8.09 6.11 3.28
CA ILE A 41 7.50 5.54 4.49
C ILE A 41 7.91 4.07 4.61
N GLY A 42 7.82 3.33 3.53
CA GLY A 42 8.15 1.92 3.50
C GLY A 42 7.75 1.27 2.19
N GLU A 43 7.61 -0.05 2.23
CA GLU A 43 7.26 -0.86 1.06
C GLU A 43 6.14 -1.84 1.37
N ILE A 44 5.44 -2.24 0.31
CA ILE A 44 4.51 -3.37 0.36
C ILE A 44 5.20 -4.53 -0.35
N ARG A 45 5.46 -5.61 0.38
CA ARG A 45 6.08 -6.82 -0.15
C ARG A 45 5.07 -7.95 -0.17
N GLY A 46 5.28 -8.92 -1.02
CA GLY A 46 4.40 -10.07 -1.11
C GLY A 46 4.87 -11.08 -2.16
N GLU A 47 3.97 -11.94 -2.55
CA GLU A 47 4.22 -12.96 -3.55
C GLU A 47 4.18 -12.36 -4.95
N SER A 48 5.22 -12.60 -5.76
CA SER A 48 5.23 -12.19 -7.15
C SER A 48 4.43 -13.19 -7.99
N ILE A 49 3.41 -12.71 -8.66
CA ILE A 49 2.51 -13.52 -9.49
C ILE A 49 2.31 -12.87 -10.85
N SER A 50 1.75 -13.62 -11.79
CA SER A 50 1.35 -13.05 -13.07
C SER A 50 0.12 -12.15 -12.88
N VAL A 51 -0.08 -11.18 -13.78
CA VAL A 51 -1.29 -10.35 -13.79
C VAL A 51 -2.53 -11.21 -13.99
N ARG A 52 -2.43 -12.27 -14.81
CA ARG A 52 -3.53 -13.23 -15.01
C ARG A 52 -3.93 -13.90 -13.69
N GLU A 53 -2.96 -14.38 -12.92
CA GLU A 53 -3.21 -14.98 -11.61
C GLU A 53 -3.75 -13.94 -10.62
N ALA A 54 -3.29 -12.69 -10.70
CA ALA A 54 -3.79 -11.61 -9.87
C ALA A 54 -5.30 -11.39 -10.08
N TRP A 55 -5.75 -11.33 -11.32
CA TRP A 55 -7.18 -11.19 -11.64
C TRP A 55 -8.00 -12.37 -11.16
N ARG A 56 -7.46 -13.59 -11.28
CA ARG A 56 -8.11 -14.80 -10.79
C ARG A 56 -8.29 -14.75 -9.27
N ARG A 57 -7.25 -14.35 -8.53
CA ARG A 57 -7.30 -14.24 -7.07
C ARG A 57 -8.23 -13.12 -6.61
N ALA A 58 -8.23 -11.99 -7.30
CA ALA A 58 -9.06 -10.84 -6.96
C ALA A 58 -10.56 -11.19 -6.94
N ARG A 59 -11.00 -12.10 -7.81
CA ARG A 59 -12.40 -12.54 -7.85
C ARG A 59 -12.82 -13.37 -6.63
N ARG A 60 -11.87 -13.91 -5.87
CA ARG A 60 -12.12 -14.84 -4.75
C ARG A 60 -11.79 -14.26 -3.39
N GLN A 61 -11.13 -13.10 -3.35
CA GLN A 61 -10.68 -12.50 -2.09
C GLN A 61 -11.71 -11.49 -1.59
N ALA A 62 -12.06 -11.58 -0.30
CA ALA A 62 -12.91 -10.60 0.36
C ALA A 62 -12.20 -9.25 0.47
N ARG A 63 -10.88 -9.25 0.64
CA ARG A 63 -10.02 -8.06 0.64
C ARG A 63 -8.92 -8.25 -0.38
N ILE A 64 -8.84 -7.33 -1.32
CA ILE A 64 -7.84 -7.38 -2.38
C ILE A 64 -6.61 -6.61 -1.94
N MET A 65 -5.46 -7.31 -1.86
CA MET A 65 -4.16 -6.73 -1.51
C MET A 65 -3.15 -7.03 -2.62
N ILE A 66 -3.53 -6.73 -3.86
CA ILE A 66 -2.76 -7.03 -5.05
C ILE A 66 -2.42 -5.73 -5.77
N VAL A 67 -1.15 -5.57 -6.12
CA VAL A 67 -0.65 -4.41 -6.86
C VAL A 67 0.03 -4.88 -8.13
N GLU A 68 -0.42 -4.41 -9.28
CA GLU A 68 0.27 -4.64 -10.54
C GLU A 68 1.54 -3.79 -10.58
N VAL A 69 2.68 -4.44 -10.81
CA VAL A 69 4.00 -3.77 -10.85
C VAL A 69 4.54 -3.63 -12.27
N SER A 70 3.95 -4.34 -13.21
CA SER A 70 4.26 -4.25 -14.64
C SER A 70 3.07 -4.81 -15.42
N PRO A 71 3.07 -4.71 -16.76
CA PRO A 71 1.98 -5.30 -17.56
C PRO A 71 1.81 -6.82 -17.39
N ARG A 72 2.85 -7.51 -16.89
CA ARG A 72 2.84 -8.98 -16.75
C ARG A 72 2.92 -9.47 -15.33
N ARG A 73 3.33 -8.63 -14.38
CA ARG A 73 3.59 -9.06 -13.00
C ARG A 73 2.79 -8.24 -12.00
N ALA A 74 2.40 -8.90 -10.94
CA ALA A 74 1.74 -8.29 -9.80
C ALA A 74 2.31 -8.84 -8.49
N VAL A 75 2.06 -8.16 -7.40
CA VAL A 75 2.44 -8.59 -6.05
C VAL A 75 1.17 -8.79 -5.25
N ASP A 76 1.01 -9.99 -4.70
CA ASP A 76 -0.07 -10.31 -3.77
C ASP A 76 0.47 -10.24 -2.35
N ALA A 77 0.03 -9.23 -1.60
CA ALA A 77 0.47 -8.96 -0.24
C ALA A 77 -0.44 -9.58 0.83
N SER A 78 -1.37 -10.44 0.46
CA SER A 78 -2.35 -11.00 1.41
C SER A 78 -1.70 -11.83 2.53
N ARG A 79 -0.51 -12.39 2.30
CA ARG A 79 0.26 -13.14 3.30
C ARG A 79 1.46 -12.38 3.84
N SER A 80 1.62 -11.13 3.45
CA SER A 80 2.70 -10.28 3.93
C SER A 80 2.44 -9.84 5.37
N THR A 81 3.51 -9.47 6.08
CA THR A 81 3.42 -8.87 7.41
C THR A 81 3.60 -7.35 7.36
N ASP A 82 3.82 -6.77 6.19
CA ASP A 82 4.02 -5.33 6.06
C ASP A 82 2.72 -4.57 6.38
N PRO A 83 2.75 -3.62 7.34
CA PRO A 83 1.54 -2.90 7.73
C PRO A 83 0.99 -2.03 6.60
N LEU A 84 1.84 -1.56 5.68
CA LEU A 84 1.42 -0.73 4.55
C LEU A 84 0.51 -1.46 3.57
N ARG A 85 0.42 -2.79 3.62
CA ARG A 85 -0.53 -3.54 2.81
C ARG A 85 -1.99 -3.18 3.12
N TYR A 86 -2.25 -2.58 4.27
CA TYR A 86 -3.57 -2.11 4.67
C TYR A 86 -3.86 -0.67 4.24
N THR A 87 -2.99 -0.04 3.46
CA THR A 87 -3.20 1.33 2.98
C THR A 87 -4.48 1.42 2.15
N ASN A 88 -5.43 2.20 2.62
CA ASN A 88 -6.71 2.38 1.95
C ASN A 88 -6.63 3.46 0.87
N HIS A 89 -7.62 3.45 -0.02
CA HIS A 89 -7.76 4.45 -1.06
C HIS A 89 -8.35 5.74 -0.48
N SER A 90 -7.84 6.87 -0.97
CA SER A 90 -8.50 8.17 -0.88
C SER A 90 -8.37 8.90 -2.21
N CYS A 91 -9.43 9.61 -2.59
CA CYS A 91 -9.40 10.49 -3.75
C CYS A 91 -8.63 11.78 -3.46
N ALA A 92 -8.31 12.05 -2.19
CA ALA A 92 -7.42 13.13 -1.72
C ALA A 92 -6.36 12.51 -0.80
N PRO A 93 -5.41 11.73 -1.36
CA PRO A 93 -4.48 10.95 -0.55
C PRO A 93 -3.39 11.82 0.08
N ASN A 94 -2.81 11.32 1.20
CA ASN A 94 -1.63 11.93 1.80
C ASN A 94 -0.33 11.25 1.39
N SER A 95 -0.41 10.17 0.64
CA SER A 95 0.74 9.39 0.23
C SER A 95 0.61 8.98 -1.22
N VAL A 96 1.70 8.50 -1.81
CA VAL A 96 1.76 8.07 -3.19
C VAL A 96 2.51 6.75 -3.28
N LEU A 97 2.04 5.87 -4.17
CA LEU A 97 2.68 4.60 -4.45
C LEU A 97 3.55 4.74 -5.69
N HIS A 98 4.81 4.35 -5.56
CA HIS A 98 5.75 4.30 -6.67
C HIS A 98 6.19 2.85 -6.92
N ILE A 99 6.20 2.45 -8.17
CA ILE A 99 6.74 1.15 -8.57
C ILE A 99 8.12 1.41 -9.18
N ARG A 100 9.12 0.76 -8.59
CA ARG A 100 10.50 0.85 -9.08
C ARG A 100 11.17 -0.52 -8.98
N ARG A 101 11.58 -1.06 -10.12
CA ARG A 101 12.23 -2.38 -10.21
C ARG A 101 11.43 -3.49 -9.53
N GLY A 102 10.10 -3.48 -9.72
CA GLY A 102 9.19 -4.45 -9.11
C GLY A 102 8.91 -4.22 -7.64
N ARG A 103 9.48 -3.17 -7.04
CA ARG A 103 9.27 -2.83 -5.63
C ARG A 103 8.14 -1.80 -5.52
N ILE A 104 7.28 -1.99 -4.55
CA ILE A 104 6.15 -1.11 -4.27
C ILE A 104 6.53 -0.22 -3.11
N GLU A 105 6.85 1.03 -3.41
CA GLU A 105 7.32 2.01 -2.44
C GLU A 105 6.22 3.03 -2.14
N ILE A 106 6.02 3.35 -0.86
CA ILE A 106 5.05 4.35 -0.42
C ILE A 106 5.80 5.56 0.11
N PHE A 107 5.48 6.74 -0.43
CA PHE A 107 6.07 8.03 -0.04
C PHE A 107 4.98 8.95 0.48
N SER A 108 5.31 9.76 1.49
CA SER A 108 4.43 10.83 1.93
C SER A 108 4.39 11.95 0.89
N MET A 109 3.23 12.54 0.66
CA MET A 109 3.06 13.70 -0.24
C MET A 109 3.12 15.02 0.55
N ARG A 110 2.83 14.96 1.85
CA ARG A 110 2.86 16.08 2.80
C ARG A 110 3.27 15.54 4.17
N GLU A 111 3.42 16.43 5.13
CA GLU A 111 3.58 16.00 6.51
C GLU A 111 2.36 15.19 6.96
N VAL A 112 2.59 14.10 7.65
CA VAL A 112 1.56 13.24 8.21
C VAL A 112 1.74 13.20 9.72
N ALA A 113 0.71 13.56 10.45
CA ALA A 113 0.75 13.54 11.91
C ALA A 113 0.63 12.10 12.44
N ALA A 114 1.20 11.85 13.61
CA ALA A 114 0.98 10.59 14.30
C ALA A 114 -0.53 10.39 14.51
N GLY A 115 -1.03 9.19 14.20
CA GLY A 115 -2.44 8.85 14.28
C GLY A 115 -3.23 9.09 13.00
N GLU A 116 -2.69 9.79 12.00
CA GLU A 116 -3.35 9.93 10.71
C GLU A 116 -3.32 8.61 9.93
N GLU A 117 -4.43 8.31 9.27
CA GLU A 117 -4.48 7.18 8.34
C GLU A 117 -3.71 7.52 7.07
N LEU A 118 -2.83 6.58 6.66
CA LEU A 118 -2.10 6.67 5.40
C LEU A 118 -3.01 6.21 4.26
N THR A 119 -3.07 7.01 3.20
CA THR A 119 -3.93 6.75 2.06
C THR A 119 -3.19 7.00 0.76
N ILE A 120 -3.58 6.25 -0.27
CA ILE A 120 -3.08 6.42 -1.64
C ILE A 120 -4.27 6.45 -2.60
N ASP A 121 -4.06 6.98 -3.80
CA ASP A 121 -5.02 6.83 -4.87
C ASP A 121 -4.74 5.49 -5.57
N TYR A 122 -5.73 4.60 -5.57
CA TYR A 122 -5.59 3.28 -6.18
C TYR A 122 -5.52 3.34 -7.71
N GLY A 123 -6.02 4.42 -8.32
CA GLY A 123 -6.16 4.46 -9.77
C GLY A 123 -7.12 3.36 -10.25
N ASP A 124 -6.72 2.65 -11.31
CA ASP A 124 -7.47 1.49 -11.78
C ASP A 124 -7.29 0.32 -10.81
N SER A 125 -8.34 -0.02 -10.10
CA SER A 125 -8.29 -1.05 -9.06
C SER A 125 -8.85 -2.38 -9.54
N HIS A 126 -8.50 -3.47 -8.84
CA HIS A 126 -9.07 -4.78 -9.08
C HIS A 126 -10.53 -4.92 -8.59
N HIS A 127 -11.10 -3.88 -8.04
CA HIS A 127 -12.48 -3.88 -7.53
C HIS A 127 -13.53 -3.73 -8.63
N GLN A 128 -13.14 -3.29 -9.83
CA GLN A 128 -14.03 -3.19 -11.01
C GLN A 128 -15.32 -2.41 -10.74
N GLY A 129 -15.24 -1.34 -9.97
CA GLY A 129 -16.41 -0.53 -9.60
C GLY A 129 -17.34 -1.15 -8.58
N GLN A 130 -17.00 -2.31 -8.02
CA GLN A 130 -17.84 -3.01 -7.06
C GLN A 130 -17.65 -2.51 -5.62
N LEU A 131 -16.57 -1.81 -5.32
CA LEU A 131 -16.29 -1.30 -3.99
C LEU A 131 -16.74 0.16 -3.87
N ALA A 132 -17.60 0.46 -2.90
CA ALA A 132 -17.97 1.84 -2.60
C ALA A 132 -16.76 2.57 -2.00
N CYS A 133 -16.47 3.77 -2.50
CA CYS A 133 -15.43 4.62 -1.95
C CYS A 133 -15.99 5.42 -0.79
N ARG A 134 -15.36 5.37 0.37
CA ARG A 134 -15.77 6.08 1.60
C ARG A 134 -14.69 7.03 2.09
N CYS A 135 -13.84 7.54 1.17
CA CYS A 135 -12.71 8.39 1.55
C CYS A 135 -13.12 9.75 2.13
N GLY A 136 -14.34 10.20 1.86
CA GLY A 136 -14.86 11.49 2.34
C GLY A 136 -14.29 12.70 1.63
N ALA A 137 -13.51 12.52 0.56
CA ALA A 137 -12.92 13.62 -0.20
C ALA A 137 -14.00 14.37 -0.99
N PRO A 138 -13.85 15.71 -1.19
CA PRO A 138 -14.83 16.50 -1.95
C PRO A 138 -15.02 16.02 -3.39
N ARG A 139 -14.00 15.43 -4.00
CA ARG A 139 -14.04 14.91 -5.36
C ARG A 139 -13.98 13.40 -5.40
N CYS A 140 -14.64 12.76 -4.45
CA CYS A 140 -14.67 11.30 -4.37
C CYS A 140 -15.31 10.71 -5.63
N VAL A 141 -14.68 9.68 -6.21
CA VAL A 141 -15.18 8.99 -7.40
C VAL A 141 -16.41 8.12 -7.12
N GLY A 142 -16.72 7.85 -5.85
CA GLY A 142 -17.87 7.09 -5.43
C GLY A 142 -17.66 5.58 -5.42
N ARG A 143 -17.04 5.05 -6.43
CA ARG A 143 -16.76 3.60 -6.54
C ARG A 143 -15.37 3.34 -7.12
N LEU A 144 -14.78 2.25 -6.66
CA LEU A 144 -13.46 1.77 -7.11
C LEU A 144 -13.60 0.56 -8.02
#